data_592dbab6a661b7131174731e31dfc37b
#
_entry.id   592dbab6a661b7131174731e31dfc37b
#
_cell.length_a   1.000
_cell.length_b   1.000
_cell.length_c   1.000
_cell.angle_alpha   90.00
_cell.angle_beta   90.00
_cell.angle_gamma   90.00
#
_symmetry.space_group_name_H-M   'P 1'
#
loop_
_entity.id
_entity.type
_entity.pdbx_description
1 polymer ?
#
loop_
_entity_poly.entity_id
_entity_poly.type
_entity_poly.pdbx_seq_one_letter_code
_entity_poly.pdbx_strand_id
1 'polypeptide(L)'
;MNFILNHKWADGNTPIRQEDAEQLIPRISTMGELNEYEALNILQAREWAFSSRTMTSANPLEEFYVRTLHSRMFDQVWKWAGKYRTNELNIGCDPAEIVQHISQLLANAKYWLDHKTFPIDECMIRFHHQLVSKIHPFANGNGRHARMITDVIAVKHGQAEFSWGAGANLVTEGRARAAYLAALRALDANENDVKSLLEFARS
;
A
#
# COMPACT_ATOMS: atom_id res chain seq x y z
N MET A 1 -8.24 -9.96 -26.91
CA MET A 1 -7.00 -9.19 -26.63
C MET A 1 -7.11 -8.71 -25.18
N ASN A 2 -6.13 -8.95 -24.34
CA ASN A 2 -6.26 -8.59 -22.90
C ASN A 2 -6.08 -7.06 -22.75
N PHE A 3 -7.14 -6.35 -22.34
CA PHE A 3 -7.16 -4.89 -22.21
C PHE A 3 -6.13 -4.39 -21.17
N ILE A 4 -5.83 -5.21 -20.14
CA ILE A 4 -4.86 -4.88 -19.10
C ILE A 4 -3.45 -4.80 -19.69
N LEU A 5 -3.08 -5.76 -20.54
CA LEU A 5 -1.73 -5.83 -21.12
C LEU A 5 -1.47 -4.73 -22.15
N ASN A 6 -2.52 -4.19 -22.77
CA ASN A 6 -2.42 -3.09 -23.73
C ASN A 6 -2.56 -1.70 -23.08
N HIS A 7 -2.75 -1.64 -21.74
CA HIS A 7 -2.88 -0.38 -21.04
C HIS A 7 -1.53 0.33 -20.91
N LYS A 8 -1.50 1.63 -21.22
CA LYS A 8 -0.32 2.47 -20.96
C LYS A 8 -0.30 2.87 -19.48
N TRP A 9 0.60 2.29 -18.73
CA TRP A 9 0.74 2.56 -17.31
C TRP A 9 1.42 3.91 -17.06
N ALA A 10 0.89 4.66 -16.08
CA ALA A 10 1.48 5.92 -15.63
C ALA A 10 2.82 5.69 -14.90
N ASP A 11 3.69 6.71 -14.84
CA ASP A 11 4.93 6.67 -14.06
C ASP A 11 4.67 6.25 -12.60
N GLY A 12 5.54 5.41 -12.07
CA GLY A 12 5.42 4.84 -10.73
C GLY A 12 4.31 3.81 -10.56
N ASN A 13 3.61 3.39 -11.63
CA ASN A 13 2.76 2.21 -11.59
C ASN A 13 3.59 0.95 -11.83
N THR A 14 3.18 -0.14 -11.21
CA THR A 14 3.66 -1.47 -11.54
C THR A 14 2.75 -2.05 -12.61
N PRO A 15 3.23 -2.26 -13.84
CA PRO A 15 2.46 -2.92 -14.87
C PRO A 15 2.03 -4.32 -14.42
N ILE A 16 0.76 -4.65 -14.65
CA ILE A 16 0.26 -6.00 -14.36
C ILE A 16 0.82 -6.95 -15.44
N ARG A 17 1.47 -8.01 -15.00
CA ARG A 17 2.04 -9.04 -15.87
C ARG A 17 0.93 -9.93 -16.44
N GLN A 18 1.23 -10.63 -17.53
CA GLN A 18 0.26 -11.52 -18.17
C GLN A 18 -0.27 -12.57 -17.20
N GLU A 19 0.60 -13.23 -16.45
CA GLU A 19 0.26 -14.28 -15.49
C GLU A 19 -0.67 -13.78 -14.38
N ASP A 20 -0.48 -12.51 -13.96
CA ASP A 20 -1.31 -11.86 -12.95
C ASP A 20 -2.65 -11.40 -13.55
N ALA A 21 -2.66 -10.93 -14.80
CA ALA A 21 -3.87 -10.54 -15.50
C ALA A 21 -4.80 -11.72 -15.78
N GLU A 22 -4.26 -12.93 -15.97
CA GLU A 22 -5.02 -14.17 -16.13
C GLU A 22 -5.75 -14.60 -14.83
N GLN A 23 -5.38 -14.01 -13.69
CA GLN A 23 -5.99 -14.27 -12.40
C GLN A 23 -7.16 -13.33 -12.06
N LEU A 24 -7.62 -12.54 -13.02
CA LEU A 24 -8.81 -11.70 -12.88
C LEU A 24 -10.05 -12.55 -12.64
N ILE A 25 -10.87 -12.19 -11.65
CA ILE A 25 -12.07 -12.92 -11.25
C ILE A 25 -13.31 -12.47 -12.05
N PRO A 26 -13.65 -11.14 -12.10
CA PRO A 26 -14.83 -10.69 -12.81
C PRO A 26 -14.62 -10.68 -14.32
N ARG A 27 -15.71 -10.82 -15.07
CA ARG A 27 -15.71 -10.67 -16.52
C ARG A 27 -15.86 -9.20 -16.87
N ILE A 28 -14.75 -8.50 -17.02
CA ILE A 28 -14.68 -7.09 -17.38
C ILE A 28 -13.81 -6.92 -18.62
N SER A 29 -13.98 -5.80 -19.31
CA SER A 29 -13.38 -5.56 -20.62
C SER A 29 -12.60 -4.25 -20.71
N THR A 30 -12.69 -3.38 -19.70
CA THR A 30 -12.07 -2.06 -19.70
C THR A 30 -11.34 -1.76 -18.38
N MET A 31 -10.35 -0.87 -18.44
CA MET A 31 -9.68 -0.36 -17.23
C MET A 31 -10.61 0.45 -16.35
N GLY A 32 -11.64 1.09 -16.91
CA GLY A 32 -12.66 1.79 -16.13
C GLY A 32 -13.42 0.83 -15.23
N GLU A 33 -13.95 -0.25 -15.81
CA GLU A 33 -14.63 -1.31 -15.04
C GLU A 33 -13.70 -1.91 -13.97
N LEU A 34 -12.45 -2.20 -14.32
CA LEU A 34 -11.47 -2.73 -13.34
C LEU A 34 -11.30 -1.77 -12.16
N ASN A 35 -11.12 -0.49 -12.43
CA ASN A 35 -10.95 0.52 -11.38
C ASN A 35 -12.20 0.64 -10.48
N GLU A 36 -13.40 0.53 -11.05
CA GLU A 36 -14.66 0.55 -10.29
C GLU A 36 -14.78 -0.67 -9.37
N TYR A 37 -14.50 -1.88 -9.89
CA TYR A 37 -14.52 -3.11 -9.08
C TYR A 37 -13.49 -3.06 -7.95
N GLU A 38 -12.26 -2.62 -8.23
CA GLU A 38 -11.23 -2.45 -7.20
C GLU A 38 -11.65 -1.38 -6.17
N ALA A 39 -12.22 -0.27 -6.60
CA ALA A 39 -12.65 0.79 -5.68
C ALA A 39 -13.73 0.30 -4.71
N LEU A 40 -14.73 -0.46 -5.19
CA LEU A 40 -15.77 -1.06 -4.35
C LEU A 40 -15.18 -2.05 -3.35
N ASN A 41 -14.28 -2.93 -3.78
CA ASN A 41 -13.65 -3.90 -2.91
C ASN A 41 -12.79 -3.20 -1.83
N ILE A 42 -12.05 -2.14 -2.21
CA ILE A 42 -11.27 -1.33 -1.26
C ILE A 42 -12.17 -0.63 -0.24
N LEU A 43 -13.32 -0.11 -0.65
CA LEU A 43 -14.28 0.53 0.26
C LEU A 43 -14.76 -0.47 1.33
N GLN A 44 -15.14 -1.67 0.94
CA GLN A 44 -15.54 -2.74 1.87
C GLN A 44 -14.40 -3.14 2.81
N ALA A 45 -13.18 -3.23 2.29
CA ALA A 45 -11.99 -3.50 3.09
C ALA A 45 -11.74 -2.39 4.13
N ARG A 46 -11.96 -1.13 3.75
CA ARG A 46 -11.85 0.01 4.65
C ARG A 46 -12.90 -0.05 5.77
N GLU A 47 -14.16 -0.31 5.44
CA GLU A 47 -15.23 -0.47 6.44
C GLU A 47 -14.87 -1.58 7.45
N TRP A 48 -14.35 -2.71 6.97
CA TRP A 48 -13.87 -3.78 7.84
C TRP A 48 -12.68 -3.33 8.70
N ALA A 49 -11.66 -2.70 8.11
CA ALA A 49 -10.43 -2.33 8.81
C ALA A 49 -10.69 -1.33 9.94
N PHE A 50 -11.59 -0.38 9.74
CA PHE A 50 -11.95 0.65 10.72
C PHE A 50 -13.19 0.30 11.56
N SER A 51 -13.77 -0.90 11.40
CA SER A 51 -14.84 -1.34 12.29
C SER A 51 -14.35 -1.44 13.73
N SER A 52 -15.21 -1.13 14.70
CA SER A 52 -14.89 -1.20 16.13
C SER A 52 -14.35 -2.57 16.53
N ARG A 53 -14.89 -3.66 15.94
CA ARG A 53 -14.42 -5.01 16.17
C ARG A 53 -12.97 -5.20 15.74
N THR A 54 -12.63 -4.84 14.51
CA THR A 54 -11.27 -4.99 13.97
C THR A 54 -10.29 -4.08 14.70
N MET A 55 -10.68 -2.83 14.92
CA MET A 55 -9.86 -1.86 15.65
C MET A 55 -9.53 -2.31 17.08
N THR A 56 -10.41 -3.06 17.73
CA THR A 56 -10.15 -3.59 19.08
C THR A 56 -9.32 -4.86 19.05
N SER A 57 -9.64 -5.83 18.18
CA SER A 57 -9.09 -7.19 18.25
C SER A 57 -7.89 -7.47 17.36
N ALA A 58 -7.74 -6.75 16.24
CA ALA A 58 -6.66 -7.04 15.29
C ALA A 58 -5.38 -6.26 15.64
N ASN A 59 -4.23 -6.88 15.35
CA ASN A 59 -2.94 -6.22 15.43
C ASN A 59 -2.42 -5.93 14.01
N PRO A 60 -2.37 -4.66 13.57
CA PRO A 60 -1.90 -4.32 12.23
C PRO A 60 -0.39 -4.51 12.04
N LEU A 61 0.37 -4.69 13.13
CA LEU A 61 1.80 -4.99 13.10
C LEU A 61 2.09 -6.50 13.12
N GLU A 62 1.19 -7.31 12.57
CA GLU A 62 1.39 -8.73 12.32
C GLU A 62 1.30 -9.05 10.84
N GLU A 63 2.16 -9.97 10.36
CA GLU A 63 2.17 -10.39 8.94
C GLU A 63 0.79 -10.86 8.47
N PHE A 64 0.09 -11.59 9.32
CA PHE A 64 -1.27 -12.04 9.02
C PHE A 64 -2.21 -10.87 8.68
N TYR A 65 -2.11 -9.75 9.43
CA TYR A 65 -2.93 -8.57 9.15
C TYR A 65 -2.54 -7.90 7.83
N VAL A 66 -1.24 -7.75 7.56
CA VAL A 66 -0.71 -7.18 6.31
C VAL A 66 -1.32 -7.90 5.11
N ARG A 67 -1.30 -9.23 5.12
CA ARG A 67 -1.83 -10.06 4.04
C ARG A 67 -3.35 -10.05 4.00
N THR A 68 -4.01 -10.12 5.16
CA THR A 68 -5.48 -10.11 5.26
C THR A 68 -6.07 -8.80 4.75
N LEU A 69 -5.46 -7.65 5.09
CA LEU A 69 -5.92 -6.36 4.60
C LEU A 69 -5.81 -6.30 3.07
N HIS A 70 -4.66 -6.70 2.50
CA HIS A 70 -4.50 -6.74 1.05
C HIS A 70 -5.49 -7.71 0.38
N SER A 71 -5.73 -8.88 0.98
CA SER A 71 -6.76 -9.82 0.50
C SER A 71 -8.11 -9.13 0.43
N ARG A 72 -8.58 -8.55 1.53
CA ARG A 72 -9.86 -7.87 1.59
C ARG A 72 -10.01 -6.68 0.63
N MET A 73 -8.90 -6.03 0.29
CA MET A 73 -8.91 -4.92 -0.67
C MET A 73 -9.08 -5.39 -2.12
N PHE A 74 -8.75 -6.65 -2.44
CA PHE A 74 -8.61 -7.09 -3.82
C PHE A 74 -9.17 -8.49 -4.14
N ASP A 75 -9.65 -9.26 -3.16
CA ASP A 75 -10.03 -10.68 -3.34
C ASP A 75 -11.30 -10.91 -4.17
N GLN A 76 -12.13 -9.89 -4.35
CA GLN A 76 -13.26 -9.96 -5.28
C GLN A 76 -12.84 -9.70 -6.74
N VAL A 77 -11.62 -9.21 -6.93
CA VAL A 77 -11.08 -8.84 -8.25
C VAL A 77 -9.96 -9.79 -8.68
N TRP A 78 -9.10 -10.19 -7.74
CA TRP A 78 -7.86 -10.88 -8.06
C TRP A 78 -7.62 -12.14 -7.22
N LYS A 79 -7.35 -13.28 -7.85
CA LYS A 79 -7.03 -14.56 -7.16
C LYS A 79 -5.71 -14.53 -6.39
N TRP A 80 -4.80 -13.62 -6.74
CA TRP A 80 -3.52 -13.43 -6.03
C TRP A 80 -3.63 -12.49 -4.81
N ALA A 81 -4.79 -11.88 -4.56
CA ALA A 81 -4.98 -10.98 -3.43
C ALA A 81 -4.51 -11.60 -2.10
N GLY A 82 -3.74 -10.86 -1.32
CA GLY A 82 -3.16 -11.32 -0.06
C GLY A 82 -1.97 -12.30 -0.19
N LYS A 83 -1.54 -12.63 -1.41
CA LYS A 83 -0.36 -13.45 -1.66
C LYS A 83 0.81 -12.56 -2.04
N TYR A 84 1.97 -12.80 -1.46
CA TYR A 84 3.19 -12.11 -1.89
C TYR A 84 3.54 -12.49 -3.32
N ARG A 85 4.11 -11.53 -4.06
CA ARG A 85 4.60 -11.77 -5.41
C ARG A 85 5.76 -12.77 -5.40
N THR A 86 5.85 -13.52 -6.46
CA THR A 86 6.94 -14.48 -6.70
C THR A 86 7.90 -14.02 -7.80
N ASN A 87 7.59 -12.88 -8.41
CA ASN A 87 8.36 -12.33 -9.54
C ASN A 87 8.96 -10.98 -9.16
N GLU A 88 10.11 -10.65 -9.76
CA GLU A 88 10.70 -9.32 -9.68
C GLU A 88 9.81 -8.29 -10.36
N LEU A 89 9.79 -7.09 -9.80
CA LEU A 89 9.12 -5.92 -10.32
C LEU A 89 10.15 -4.80 -10.54
N ASN A 90 9.69 -3.69 -11.08
CA ASN A 90 10.53 -2.50 -11.27
C ASN A 90 10.98 -1.81 -9.98
N ILE A 91 10.35 -2.13 -8.85
CA ILE A 91 10.69 -1.65 -7.49
C ILE A 91 10.46 -2.76 -6.46
N GLY A 92 11.03 -2.60 -5.28
CA GLY A 92 10.91 -3.56 -4.18
C GLY A 92 12.13 -4.48 -4.07
N CYS A 93 12.14 -5.30 -3.04
CA CYS A 93 13.19 -6.29 -2.78
C CYS A 93 13.03 -7.55 -3.65
N ASP A 94 14.03 -8.45 -3.59
CA ASP A 94 13.89 -9.80 -4.15
C ASP A 94 12.64 -10.50 -3.56
N PRO A 95 11.81 -11.15 -4.38
CA PRO A 95 10.65 -11.90 -3.91
C PRO A 95 10.95 -12.92 -2.81
N ALA A 96 12.11 -13.57 -2.85
CA ALA A 96 12.52 -14.54 -1.83
C ALA A 96 12.75 -13.90 -0.45
N GLU A 97 13.03 -12.60 -0.40
CA GLU A 97 13.32 -11.85 0.83
C GLU A 97 12.10 -11.14 1.44
N ILE A 98 10.97 -11.11 0.74
CA ILE A 98 9.78 -10.35 1.15
C ILE A 98 9.36 -10.69 2.59
N VAL A 99 9.28 -11.98 2.93
CA VAL A 99 8.85 -12.42 4.28
C VAL A 99 9.78 -11.89 5.36
N GLN A 100 11.09 -11.96 5.12
CA GLN A 100 12.10 -11.47 6.05
C GLN A 100 12.00 -9.95 6.22
N HIS A 101 11.89 -9.20 5.12
CA HIS A 101 11.78 -7.74 5.16
C HIS A 101 10.47 -7.28 5.81
N ILE A 102 9.35 -7.95 5.56
CA ILE A 102 8.08 -7.67 6.25
C ILE A 102 8.24 -7.91 7.76
N SER A 103 8.79 -9.05 8.17
CA SER A 103 9.02 -9.36 9.59
C SER A 103 9.89 -8.29 10.26
N GLN A 104 10.97 -7.88 9.62
CA GLN A 104 11.85 -6.84 10.14
C GLN A 104 11.15 -5.47 10.22
N LEU A 105 10.39 -5.08 9.19
CA LEU A 105 9.64 -3.82 9.19
C LEU A 105 8.62 -3.78 10.35
N LEU A 106 7.87 -4.85 10.55
CA LEU A 106 6.87 -4.93 11.62
C LEU A 106 7.53 -4.86 13.01
N ALA A 107 8.66 -5.56 13.19
CA ALA A 107 9.44 -5.51 14.44
C ALA A 107 10.01 -4.10 14.69
N ASN A 108 10.54 -3.45 13.65
CA ASN A 108 11.04 -2.09 13.74
C ASN A 108 9.93 -1.10 14.09
N ALA A 109 8.78 -1.17 13.42
CA ALA A 109 7.64 -0.29 13.68
C ALA A 109 7.13 -0.45 15.12
N LYS A 110 7.02 -1.69 15.59
CA LYS A 110 6.66 -1.97 16.99
C LYS A 110 7.69 -1.35 17.95
N TYR A 111 8.98 -1.55 17.70
CA TYR A 111 10.05 -0.98 18.50
C TYR A 111 9.98 0.55 18.56
N TRP A 112 9.82 1.21 17.40
CA TRP A 112 9.74 2.68 17.34
C TRP A 112 8.58 3.23 18.16
N LEU A 113 7.42 2.59 18.09
CA LEU A 113 6.22 3.00 18.83
C LEU A 113 6.35 2.75 20.33
N ASP A 114 6.82 1.56 20.73
CA ASP A 114 6.97 1.18 22.13
C ASP A 114 8.02 2.06 22.87
N HIS A 115 9.12 2.40 22.17
CA HIS A 115 10.23 3.18 22.74
C HIS A 115 10.16 4.69 22.41
N LYS A 116 9.12 5.13 21.66
CA LYS A 116 8.98 6.52 21.22
C LYS A 116 10.23 7.04 20.52
N THR A 117 10.84 6.21 19.66
CA THR A 117 12.10 6.52 18.97
C THR A 117 11.96 7.75 18.07
N PHE A 118 10.79 7.90 17.45
CA PHE A 118 10.40 9.04 16.62
C PHE A 118 8.99 9.53 17.02
N PRO A 119 8.59 10.76 16.64
CA PRO A 119 7.19 11.16 16.66
C PRO A 119 6.33 10.13 15.88
N ILE A 120 5.09 9.91 16.32
CA ILE A 120 4.23 8.85 15.74
C ILE A 120 4.07 9.02 14.23
N ASP A 121 3.83 10.24 13.76
CA ASP A 121 3.69 10.52 12.33
C ASP A 121 4.96 10.15 11.55
N GLU A 122 6.14 10.41 12.10
CA GLU A 122 7.40 9.99 11.49
C GLU A 122 7.54 8.47 11.46
N CYS A 123 7.17 7.76 12.53
CA CYS A 123 7.13 6.29 12.54
C CYS A 123 6.24 5.77 11.38
N MET A 124 5.07 6.38 11.19
CA MET A 124 4.12 6.01 10.16
C MET A 124 4.66 6.26 8.75
N ILE A 125 5.31 7.38 8.53
CA ILE A 125 5.90 7.71 7.22
C ILE A 125 7.08 6.80 6.87
N ARG A 126 7.93 6.46 7.84
CA ARG A 126 9.00 5.48 7.66
C ARG A 126 8.46 4.07 7.36
N PHE A 127 7.43 3.64 8.08
CA PHE A 127 6.73 2.39 7.83
C PHE A 127 6.14 2.36 6.43
N HIS A 128 5.37 3.38 6.06
CA HIS A 128 4.77 3.53 4.74
C HIS A 128 5.80 3.43 3.62
N HIS A 129 6.86 4.22 3.72
CA HIS A 129 7.93 4.26 2.72
C HIS A 129 8.61 2.90 2.54
N GLN A 130 9.01 2.25 3.64
CA GLN A 130 9.65 0.94 3.55
C GLN A 130 8.72 -0.11 2.92
N LEU A 131 7.44 -0.10 3.28
CA LEU A 131 6.46 -1.04 2.74
C LEU A 131 6.22 -0.82 1.25
N VAL A 132 6.05 0.44 0.80
CA VAL A 132 5.68 0.76 -0.59
C VAL A 132 6.87 0.82 -1.54
N SER A 133 8.05 1.29 -1.10
CA SER A 133 9.21 1.49 -1.97
C SER A 133 10.24 0.37 -1.84
N LYS A 134 10.60 -0.01 -0.60
CA LYS A 134 11.70 -0.96 -0.38
C LYS A 134 11.25 -2.41 -0.49
N ILE A 135 10.07 -2.76 0.02
CA ILE A 135 9.60 -4.15 0.03
C ILE A 135 8.69 -4.44 -1.17
N HIS A 136 7.65 -3.64 -1.37
CA HIS A 136 6.68 -3.76 -2.46
C HIS A 136 6.13 -5.20 -2.59
N PRO A 137 5.43 -5.72 -1.57
CA PRO A 137 5.29 -7.17 -1.39
C PRO A 137 4.30 -7.87 -2.33
N PHE A 138 3.38 -7.15 -2.97
CA PHE A 138 2.30 -7.74 -3.76
C PHE A 138 2.47 -7.50 -5.26
N ALA A 139 1.79 -8.30 -6.09
CA ALA A 139 1.82 -8.14 -7.54
C ALA A 139 1.29 -6.77 -8.01
N ASN A 140 0.30 -6.21 -7.32
CA ASN A 140 -0.23 -4.86 -7.56
C ASN A 140 -0.89 -4.34 -6.27
N GLY A 141 -1.37 -3.07 -6.27
CA GLY A 141 -2.10 -2.48 -5.15
C GLY A 141 -1.24 -2.01 -3.97
N ASN A 142 0.08 -2.15 -4.02
CA ASN A 142 0.98 -1.86 -2.90
C ASN A 142 0.83 -0.44 -2.34
N GLY A 143 0.70 0.58 -3.20
CA GLY A 143 0.54 1.96 -2.75
C GLY A 143 -0.78 2.19 -1.99
N ARG A 144 -1.90 1.63 -2.49
CA ARG A 144 -3.20 1.72 -1.83
C ARG A 144 -3.21 0.97 -0.51
N HIS A 145 -2.63 -0.24 -0.49
CA HIS A 145 -2.47 -1.04 0.71
C HIS A 145 -1.59 -0.36 1.75
N ALA A 146 -0.42 0.15 1.36
CA ALA A 146 0.51 0.81 2.27
C ALA A 146 -0.11 2.05 2.95
N ARG A 147 -0.87 2.86 2.21
CA ARG A 147 -1.61 3.99 2.79
C ARG A 147 -2.64 3.51 3.81
N MET A 148 -3.48 2.55 3.44
CA MET A 148 -4.55 2.07 4.32
C MET A 148 -4.02 1.43 5.61
N ILE A 149 -2.99 0.58 5.54
CA ILE A 149 -2.42 -0.01 6.76
C ILE A 149 -1.75 1.03 7.64
N THR A 150 -1.10 2.02 7.04
CA THR A 150 -0.50 3.15 7.77
C THR A 150 -1.57 3.95 8.52
N ASP A 151 -2.71 4.23 7.89
CA ASP A 151 -3.84 4.90 8.52
C ASP A 151 -4.43 4.08 9.67
N VAL A 152 -4.58 2.77 9.50
CA VAL A 152 -5.05 1.87 10.57
C VAL A 152 -4.10 1.90 11.77
N ILE A 153 -2.79 1.84 11.54
CA ILE A 153 -1.81 1.91 12.63
C ILE A 153 -1.88 3.27 13.32
N ALA A 154 -1.92 4.37 12.56
CA ALA A 154 -2.03 5.72 13.09
C ALA A 154 -3.25 5.88 14.01
N VAL A 155 -4.43 5.47 13.55
CA VAL A 155 -5.68 5.54 14.33
C VAL A 155 -5.63 4.67 15.58
N LYS A 156 -5.05 3.47 15.52
CA LYS A 156 -4.84 2.62 16.72
C LYS A 156 -3.95 3.27 17.77
N HIS A 157 -3.06 4.17 17.35
CA HIS A 157 -2.18 4.93 18.24
C HIS A 157 -2.69 6.35 18.55
N GLY A 158 -4.00 6.60 18.31
CA GLY A 158 -4.67 7.85 18.69
C GLY A 158 -4.40 9.04 17.75
N GLN A 159 -3.85 8.79 16.57
CA GLN A 159 -3.67 9.83 15.54
C GLN A 159 -4.85 9.85 14.57
N ALA A 160 -5.06 10.99 13.92
CA ALA A 160 -5.96 11.05 12.77
C ALA A 160 -5.37 10.31 11.57
N GLU A 161 -6.24 9.80 10.70
CA GLU A 161 -5.82 9.30 9.39
C GLU A 161 -5.05 10.37 8.61
N PHE A 162 -4.18 9.94 7.73
CA PHE A 162 -3.50 10.83 6.80
C PHE A 162 -4.45 11.22 5.65
N SER A 163 -4.31 12.43 5.14
CA SER A 163 -5.10 12.93 4.01
C SER A 163 -4.54 12.52 2.63
N TRP A 164 -3.26 12.15 2.58
CA TRP A 164 -2.57 11.71 1.37
C TRP A 164 -2.78 12.66 0.18
N GLY A 165 -2.58 13.95 0.40
CA GLY A 165 -2.81 14.98 -0.61
C GLY A 165 -4.28 15.35 -0.76
N ALA A 166 -4.98 15.58 0.37
CA ALA A 166 -6.41 15.95 0.42
C ALA A 166 -7.35 14.97 -0.29
N GLY A 167 -7.07 13.66 -0.22
CA GLY A 167 -7.86 12.62 -0.88
C GLY A 167 -7.71 12.60 -2.41
N ALA A 168 -6.64 13.20 -2.92
CA ALA A 168 -6.37 13.23 -4.36
C ALA A 168 -6.26 11.83 -4.97
N ASN A 169 -6.65 11.70 -6.23
CA ASN A 169 -6.46 10.46 -6.96
C ASN A 169 -4.96 10.23 -7.24
N LEU A 170 -4.37 9.27 -6.52
CA LEU A 170 -2.97 8.87 -6.69
C LEU A 170 -2.79 7.67 -7.65
N VAL A 171 -3.86 7.19 -8.28
CA VAL A 171 -3.84 6.08 -9.24
C VAL A 171 -3.58 6.59 -10.66
N THR A 172 -4.18 7.72 -11.02
CA THR A 172 -4.01 8.34 -12.32
C THR A 172 -2.93 9.41 -12.32
N GLU A 173 -2.41 9.76 -13.50
CA GLU A 173 -1.47 10.87 -13.65
C GLU A 173 -2.08 12.19 -13.16
N GLY A 174 -1.24 13.01 -12.50
CA GLY A 174 -1.65 14.32 -11.99
C GLY A 174 -0.65 14.89 -10.99
N ARG A 175 -0.85 16.15 -10.60
CA ARG A 175 0.06 16.89 -9.73
C ARG A 175 0.25 16.20 -8.36
N ALA A 176 -0.83 15.72 -7.76
CA ALA A 176 -0.76 15.07 -6.45
C ALA A 176 0.06 13.77 -6.52
N ARG A 177 -0.15 12.95 -7.58
CA ARG A 177 0.65 11.76 -7.80
C ARG A 177 2.12 12.09 -8.01
N ALA A 178 2.43 13.09 -8.84
CA ALA A 178 3.81 13.52 -9.08
C ALA A 178 4.50 13.99 -7.79
N ALA A 179 3.80 14.77 -6.96
CA ALA A 179 4.29 15.21 -5.66
C ALA A 179 4.53 14.03 -4.70
N TYR A 180 3.61 13.08 -4.64
CA TYR A 180 3.76 11.86 -3.86
C TYR A 180 4.99 11.04 -4.26
N LEU A 181 5.17 10.80 -5.57
CA LEU A 181 6.32 10.05 -6.09
C LEU A 181 7.64 10.80 -5.86
N ALA A 182 7.64 12.12 -6.01
CA ALA A 182 8.81 12.94 -5.71
C ALA A 182 9.20 12.84 -4.22
N ALA A 183 8.22 12.89 -3.32
CA ALA A 183 8.44 12.75 -1.88
C ALA A 183 8.96 11.35 -1.49
N LEU A 184 8.45 10.28 -2.11
CA LEU A 184 8.99 8.93 -1.93
C LEU A 184 10.44 8.84 -2.39
N ARG A 185 10.76 9.36 -3.58
CA ARG A 185 12.13 9.37 -4.15
C ARG A 185 13.11 10.21 -3.32
N ALA A 186 12.65 11.31 -2.72
CA ALA A 186 13.47 12.11 -1.81
C ALA A 186 13.88 11.28 -0.58
N LEU A 187 12.95 10.56 0.01
CA LEU A 187 13.22 9.68 1.15
C LEU A 187 14.04 8.44 0.75
N ASP A 188 13.92 7.95 -0.49
CA ASP A 188 14.79 6.90 -1.04
C ASP A 188 16.24 7.36 -1.14
N ALA A 189 16.47 8.62 -1.53
CA ALA A 189 17.80 9.22 -1.69
C ALA A 189 18.43 9.62 -0.35
N ASN A 190 17.62 10.01 0.64
CA ASN A 190 18.07 10.39 1.98
C ASN A 190 17.07 9.93 3.03
N GLU A 191 17.38 8.87 3.73
CA GLU A 191 16.51 8.24 4.76
C GLU A 191 16.16 9.17 5.93
N ASN A 192 16.83 10.31 6.07
CA ASN A 192 16.50 11.32 7.09
C ASN A 192 15.55 12.40 6.58
N ASP A 193 15.29 12.48 5.27
CA ASP A 193 14.38 13.47 4.68
C ASP A 193 12.92 12.97 4.68
N VAL A 194 12.39 12.74 5.86
CA VAL A 194 10.98 12.35 6.05
C VAL A 194 9.99 13.50 5.82
N LYS A 195 10.50 14.75 5.84
CA LYS A 195 9.67 15.95 5.88
C LYS A 195 8.76 16.06 4.66
N SER A 196 9.31 15.89 3.47
CA SER A 196 8.55 16.03 2.21
C SER A 196 7.37 15.05 2.13
N LEU A 197 7.60 13.79 2.53
CA LEU A 197 6.54 12.78 2.50
C LEU A 197 5.51 12.99 3.62
N LEU A 198 5.97 13.45 4.80
CA LEU A 198 5.09 13.77 5.93
C LEU A 198 4.17 14.95 5.60
N GLU A 199 4.71 16.03 5.05
CA GLU A 199 3.92 17.20 4.62
C GLU A 199 2.89 16.80 3.56
N PHE A 200 3.28 16.01 2.57
CA PHE A 200 2.34 15.49 1.58
C PHE A 200 1.25 14.63 2.21
N ALA A 201 1.60 13.73 3.12
CA ALA A 201 0.66 12.83 3.75
C ALA A 201 -0.37 13.56 4.63
N ARG A 202 -0.01 14.71 5.19
CA ARG A 202 -0.90 15.54 6.04
C ARG A 202 -1.57 16.71 5.30
N SER A 203 -1.27 16.92 3.99
CA SER A 203 -1.82 18.03 3.21
C SER A 203 -3.27 17.80 2.77
#